data_7ebe017bc003079b4a98d16d127b9745
#
_entry.id   7ebe017bc003079b4a98d16d127b9745
#
_cell.length_a   1.000
_cell.length_b   1.000
_cell.length_c   1.000
_cell.angle_alpha   90.00
_cell.angle_beta   90.00
_cell.angle_gamma   90.00
#
_symmetry.space_group_name_H-M   'P 1'
#
loop_
_entity.id
_entity.type
_entity.pdbx_description
1 polymer ?
#
loop_
_entity_poly.entity_id
_entity_poly.type
_entity_poly.pdbx_seq_one_letter_code
_entity_poly.pdbx_strand_id
1 'polypeptide(L)'
;MRSSNSFSIYLFAIIGIAAGCTPHSASDPAPAAKQSVVLISLDGFRWDYLDRPGAVHLRALAAAGVRAERMVPAFPSKTFPNHYSIVTGLYPEHHGIVANSMQDSVLGHFAIGDNPATRDGRWWFGEPIWVTAEKQGVRSASYFWPGSEALIAGMRPTWFKKYDGKVPRADRVRGVLDWLALPADSAPRMITAYFSDADDAGHSYGPLSAQVDSAIVRVDSAVVPLSMASPKWDSPEK
;
A
#
# COMPACT_ATOMS: atom_id res chain seq x y z
N MET A 1 63.60 -61.69 -55.80
CA MET A 1 63.64 -60.36 -55.25
C MET A 1 62.26 -59.72 -55.28
N ARG A 2 61.48 -59.87 -54.27
CA ARG A 2 60.29 -58.98 -53.92
C ARG A 2 59.98 -59.18 -52.44
N SER A 3 60.19 -58.13 -51.69
CA SER A 3 59.88 -57.96 -50.28
C SER A 3 58.38 -57.79 -50.12
N SER A 4 57.72 -58.57 -49.29
CA SER A 4 56.34 -58.41 -48.93
C SER A 4 56.31 -57.91 -47.47
N ASN A 5 55.95 -56.66 -47.29
CA ASN A 5 55.66 -56.08 -46.01
C ASN A 5 54.22 -56.42 -45.57
N SER A 6 54.12 -57.18 -44.49
CA SER A 6 52.84 -57.44 -43.82
C SER A 6 52.52 -56.26 -42.85
N PHE A 7 51.43 -55.58 -43.11
CA PHE A 7 50.90 -54.57 -42.25
C PHE A 7 49.85 -55.17 -41.27
N SER A 8 50.20 -55.27 -40.01
CA SER A 8 49.25 -55.69 -38.97
C SER A 8 48.42 -54.48 -38.51
N ILE A 9 47.10 -54.56 -38.75
CA ILE A 9 46.15 -53.58 -38.32
C ILE A 9 45.62 -53.97 -36.90
N TYR A 10 45.95 -53.19 -35.88
CA TYR A 10 45.38 -53.33 -34.54
C TYR A 10 44.07 -52.54 -34.47
N LEU A 11 42.95 -53.25 -34.33
CA LEU A 11 41.64 -52.68 -34.14
C LEU A 11 41.47 -52.37 -32.68
N PHE A 12 41.53 -51.06 -32.29
CA PHE A 12 41.21 -50.63 -30.97
C PHE A 12 39.68 -50.43 -30.84
N ALA A 13 39.02 -51.29 -30.05
CA ALA A 13 37.63 -51.13 -29.68
C ALA A 13 37.52 -50.06 -28.57
N ILE A 14 37.00 -48.90 -28.92
CA ILE A 14 36.67 -47.87 -27.96
C ILE A 14 35.27 -48.18 -27.37
N ILE A 15 35.23 -48.66 -26.13
CA ILE A 15 34.00 -48.80 -25.35
C ILE A 15 33.61 -47.41 -24.86
N GLY A 16 32.64 -46.78 -25.52
CA GLY A 16 32.05 -45.52 -25.09
C GLY A 16 31.12 -45.76 -23.91
N ILE A 17 31.54 -45.32 -22.73
CA ILE A 17 30.63 -45.20 -21.54
C ILE A 17 29.73 -44.01 -21.80
N ALA A 18 28.50 -44.24 -22.21
CA ALA A 18 27.45 -43.22 -22.26
C ALA A 18 27.02 -42.92 -20.82
N ALA A 19 27.61 -41.90 -20.21
CA ALA A 19 27.09 -41.32 -18.97
C ALA A 19 25.74 -40.67 -19.29
N GLY A 20 24.65 -41.35 -18.91
CA GLY A 20 23.29 -40.84 -19.03
C GLY A 20 23.14 -39.62 -18.11
N CYS A 21 23.25 -38.41 -18.66
CA CYS A 21 22.75 -37.20 -17.99
C CYS A 21 21.23 -37.29 -17.98
N THR A 22 20.65 -37.69 -16.84
CA THR A 22 19.23 -37.46 -16.57
C THR A 22 19.01 -35.95 -16.52
N PRO A 23 18.10 -35.37 -17.35
CA PRO A 23 17.77 -33.99 -17.20
C PRO A 23 17.17 -33.80 -15.82
N HIS A 24 17.87 -33.06 -14.96
CA HIS A 24 17.30 -32.56 -13.72
C HIS A 24 16.20 -31.58 -14.14
N SER A 25 14.92 -32.00 -14.07
CA SER A 25 13.80 -31.08 -14.19
C SER A 25 13.92 -30.09 -13.03
N ALA A 26 14.55 -28.94 -13.31
CA ALA A 26 14.39 -27.81 -12.47
C ALA A 26 12.88 -27.53 -12.44
N SER A 27 12.23 -27.85 -11.32
CA SER A 27 10.87 -27.40 -11.08
C SER A 27 10.89 -25.89 -11.23
N ASP A 28 10.09 -25.36 -12.16
CA ASP A 28 9.88 -23.91 -12.25
C ASP A 28 9.61 -23.38 -10.85
N PRO A 29 10.32 -22.33 -10.41
CA PRO A 29 10.05 -21.75 -9.11
C PRO A 29 8.57 -21.41 -9.04
N ALA A 30 7.89 -21.88 -7.99
CA ALA A 30 6.48 -21.56 -7.77
C ALA A 30 6.28 -20.06 -7.96
N PRO A 31 5.26 -19.61 -8.72
CA PRO A 31 5.05 -18.19 -8.96
C PRO A 31 5.05 -17.45 -7.63
N ALA A 32 5.97 -16.49 -7.50
CA ALA A 32 6.14 -15.71 -6.28
C ALA A 32 4.76 -15.17 -5.86
N ALA A 33 4.38 -15.41 -4.60
CA ALA A 33 3.11 -14.96 -4.07
C ALA A 33 2.96 -13.48 -4.38
N LYS A 34 1.87 -13.10 -5.07
CA LYS A 34 1.63 -11.72 -5.48
C LYS A 34 1.51 -10.85 -4.22
N GLN A 35 2.50 -10.03 -3.97
CA GLN A 35 2.54 -9.15 -2.80
C GLN A 35 1.45 -8.09 -2.86
N SER A 36 0.86 -7.77 -1.71
CA SER A 36 -0.09 -6.68 -1.55
C SER A 36 0.52 -5.58 -0.68
N VAL A 37 0.21 -4.33 -0.99
CA VAL A 37 0.61 -3.16 -0.20
C VAL A 37 -0.64 -2.56 0.45
N VAL A 38 -0.58 -2.34 1.76
CA VAL A 38 -1.62 -1.65 2.51
C VAL A 38 -1.02 -0.36 3.08
N LEU A 39 -1.44 0.77 2.53
CA LEU A 39 -1.06 2.10 2.99
C LEU A 39 -2.10 2.58 4.01
N ILE A 40 -1.72 2.68 5.27
CA ILE A 40 -2.60 3.12 6.35
C ILE A 40 -2.22 4.54 6.76
N SER A 41 -3.20 5.45 6.78
CA SER A 41 -3.04 6.78 7.35
C SER A 41 -3.77 6.89 8.68
N LEU A 42 -3.05 7.41 9.67
CA LEU A 42 -3.57 7.85 10.96
C LEU A 42 -3.48 9.37 10.98
N ASP A 43 -4.58 10.06 10.61
CA ASP A 43 -4.59 11.53 10.51
C ASP A 43 -4.35 12.19 11.86
N GLY A 44 -3.62 13.30 11.87
CA GLY A 44 -3.25 14.02 13.10
C GLY A 44 -2.33 13.24 14.05
N PHE A 45 -1.80 12.08 13.62
CA PHE A 45 -0.92 11.26 14.45
C PHE A 45 0.51 11.82 14.43
N ARG A 46 0.87 12.59 15.45
CA ARG A 46 2.20 13.19 15.59
C ARG A 46 3.29 12.14 15.69
N TRP A 47 4.49 12.50 15.23
CA TRP A 47 5.67 11.62 15.24
C TRP A 47 6.02 11.08 16.65
N ASP A 48 5.77 11.88 17.71
CA ASP A 48 6.03 11.52 19.11
C ASP A 48 4.89 10.71 19.77
N TYR A 49 3.73 10.57 19.13
CA TYR A 49 2.63 9.74 19.65
C TYR A 49 2.99 8.26 19.67
N LEU A 50 3.90 7.85 18.80
CA LEU A 50 4.41 6.48 18.80
C LEU A 50 5.15 6.13 20.11
N ASP A 51 5.71 7.12 20.79
CA ASP A 51 6.44 6.92 22.04
C ASP A 51 5.53 6.95 23.28
N ARG A 52 4.21 7.28 23.12
CA ARG A 52 3.24 7.25 24.19
C ARG A 52 2.86 5.83 24.61
N PRO A 53 2.52 5.58 25.89
CA PRO A 53 2.23 4.23 26.41
C PRO A 53 1.19 3.46 25.60
N GLY A 54 0.18 4.15 25.04
CA GLY A 54 -0.92 3.53 24.28
C GLY A 54 -0.56 2.96 22.91
N ALA A 55 0.60 3.33 22.33
CA ALA A 55 1.01 2.89 20.98
C ALA A 55 1.83 1.57 21.02
N VAL A 56 1.30 0.52 21.62
CA VAL A 56 2.01 -0.73 21.89
C VAL A 56 2.31 -1.50 20.60
N HIS A 57 1.28 -1.71 19.78
CA HIS A 57 1.39 -2.52 18.55
C HIS A 57 2.08 -1.75 17.42
N LEU A 58 1.83 -0.45 17.31
CA LEU A 58 2.55 0.41 16.37
C LEU A 58 4.05 0.44 16.65
N ARG A 59 4.46 0.46 17.94
CA ARG A 59 5.88 0.31 18.30
C ARG A 59 6.43 -1.06 17.95
N ALA A 60 5.65 -2.13 18.16
CA ALA A 60 6.07 -3.47 17.76
C ALA A 60 6.25 -3.59 16.25
N LEU A 61 5.36 -3.01 15.45
CA LEU A 61 5.51 -2.92 13.99
C LEU A 61 6.76 -2.13 13.60
N ALA A 62 7.00 -0.99 14.24
CA ALA A 62 8.19 -0.18 14.00
C ALA A 62 9.50 -0.94 14.34
N ALA A 63 9.49 -1.74 15.39
CA ALA A 63 10.63 -2.56 15.80
C ALA A 63 10.86 -3.76 14.86
N ALA A 64 9.79 -4.31 14.28
CA ALA A 64 9.86 -5.42 13.31
C ALA A 64 10.17 -4.96 11.87
N GLY A 65 10.02 -3.67 11.58
CA GLY A 65 10.19 -3.08 10.26
C GLY A 65 11.16 -1.92 10.25
N VAL A 66 10.76 -0.83 9.59
CA VAL A 66 11.54 0.42 9.48
C VAL A 66 10.72 1.57 10.04
N ARG A 67 11.31 2.38 10.91
CA ARG A 67 10.72 3.61 11.44
C ARG A 67 11.49 4.81 10.92
N ALA A 68 10.81 5.73 10.26
CA ALA A 68 11.34 7.08 10.03
C ALA A 68 11.27 7.90 11.34
N GLU A 69 12.16 8.86 11.53
CA GLU A 69 12.10 9.78 12.68
C GLU A 69 10.76 10.52 12.70
N ARG A 70 10.37 11.06 11.54
CA ARG A 70 9.12 11.79 11.33
C ARG A 70 8.78 11.87 9.84
N MET A 71 7.52 12.18 9.55
CA MET A 71 7.09 12.63 8.24
C MET A 71 6.87 14.14 8.30
N VAL A 72 7.46 14.89 7.38
CA VAL A 72 7.23 16.33 7.21
C VAL A 72 6.07 16.49 6.22
N PRO A 73 4.91 17.03 6.66
CA PRO A 73 3.78 17.22 5.77
C PRO A 73 4.05 18.31 4.73
N ALA A 74 3.36 18.24 3.58
CA ALA A 74 3.33 19.33 2.62
C ALA A 74 2.57 20.53 3.21
N PHE A 75 2.93 21.75 2.79
CA PHE A 75 2.17 22.96 3.16
C PHE A 75 1.05 23.21 2.13
N PRO A 76 -0.18 23.56 2.59
CA PRO A 76 -0.63 23.62 3.98
C PRO A 76 -0.85 22.23 4.57
N SER A 77 -0.47 22.06 5.85
CA SER A 77 -0.59 20.78 6.56
C SER A 77 -2.04 20.47 6.95
N LYS A 78 -2.90 20.36 5.95
CA LYS A 78 -4.33 20.05 6.06
C LYS A 78 -4.60 18.63 5.55
N THR A 79 -5.70 18.03 5.97
CA THR A 79 -6.08 16.65 5.64
C THR A 79 -6.01 16.38 4.14
N PHE A 80 -6.79 17.10 3.33
CA PHE A 80 -6.90 16.80 1.91
C PHE A 80 -5.62 17.09 1.12
N PRO A 81 -4.98 18.27 1.27
CA PRO A 81 -3.71 18.54 0.60
C PRO A 81 -2.65 17.49 0.88
N ASN A 82 -2.43 17.11 2.15
CA ASN A 82 -1.39 16.16 2.51
C ASN A 82 -1.69 14.74 2.06
N HIS A 83 -2.93 14.25 2.26
CA HIS A 83 -3.27 12.90 1.84
C HIS A 83 -3.18 12.73 0.34
N TYR A 84 -3.49 13.79 -0.42
CA TYR A 84 -3.37 13.72 -1.87
C TYR A 84 -1.92 13.87 -2.34
N SER A 85 -1.10 14.67 -1.64
CA SER A 85 0.36 14.69 -1.86
C SER A 85 1.00 13.32 -1.64
N ILE A 86 0.62 12.59 -0.59
CA ILE A 86 1.16 11.25 -0.30
C ILE A 86 0.92 10.29 -1.46
N VAL A 87 -0.24 10.32 -2.08
CA VAL A 87 -0.62 9.35 -3.11
C VAL A 87 -0.30 9.78 -4.54
N THR A 88 0.08 11.05 -4.74
CA THR A 88 0.48 11.57 -6.06
C THR A 88 1.97 11.83 -6.18
N GLY A 89 2.67 12.04 -5.04
CA GLY A 89 4.05 12.53 -5.03
C GLY A 89 4.18 13.99 -5.47
N LEU A 90 3.07 14.73 -5.57
CA LEU A 90 3.04 16.13 -5.99
C LEU A 90 2.79 17.05 -4.80
N TYR A 91 3.27 18.29 -4.88
CA TYR A 91 2.88 19.33 -3.94
C TYR A 91 1.48 19.89 -4.28
N PRO A 92 0.78 20.52 -3.30
CA PRO A 92 -0.58 21.04 -3.47
C PRO A 92 -0.78 21.94 -4.68
N GLU A 93 0.19 22.79 -5.01
CA GLU A 93 0.16 23.67 -6.18
C GLU A 93 0.14 22.91 -7.52
N HIS A 94 0.64 21.68 -7.54
CA HIS A 94 0.68 20.84 -8.74
C HIS A 94 -0.52 19.89 -8.84
N HIS A 95 -1.04 19.42 -7.70
CA HIS A 95 -2.19 18.51 -7.73
C HIS A 95 -3.55 19.19 -7.51
N GLY A 96 -3.56 20.53 -7.30
CA GLY A 96 -4.75 21.36 -7.27
C GLY A 96 -5.52 21.41 -5.95
N ILE A 97 -5.31 20.47 -5.03
CA ILE A 97 -5.97 20.46 -3.72
C ILE A 97 -5.14 21.27 -2.73
N VAL A 98 -5.36 22.57 -2.69
CA VAL A 98 -4.58 23.53 -1.90
C VAL A 98 -5.12 23.80 -0.51
N ALA A 99 -6.36 23.37 -0.23
CA ALA A 99 -7.00 23.52 1.08
C ALA A 99 -8.10 22.47 1.28
N ASN A 100 -8.58 22.33 2.54
CA ASN A 100 -9.80 21.57 2.85
C ASN A 100 -11.09 22.29 2.41
N SER A 101 -11.00 23.60 2.17
CA SER A 101 -12.06 24.42 1.57
C SER A 101 -11.40 25.47 0.67
N MET A 102 -11.84 25.57 -0.56
CA MET A 102 -11.26 26.46 -1.58
C MET A 102 -12.31 26.89 -2.59
N GLN A 103 -12.02 27.96 -3.34
CA GLN A 103 -12.90 28.53 -4.35
C GLN A 103 -12.16 28.57 -5.69
N ASP A 104 -12.83 28.11 -6.74
CA ASP A 104 -12.40 28.24 -8.12
C ASP A 104 -13.44 29.02 -8.92
N SER A 105 -12.99 29.83 -9.88
CA SER A 105 -13.88 30.69 -10.67
C SER A 105 -14.77 29.91 -11.67
N VAL A 106 -14.38 28.69 -12.04
CA VAL A 106 -15.08 27.83 -13.00
C VAL A 106 -15.79 26.68 -12.29
N LEU A 107 -15.11 26.02 -11.36
CA LEU A 107 -15.64 24.83 -10.68
C LEU A 107 -16.50 25.18 -9.46
N GLY A 108 -16.43 26.42 -8.95
CA GLY A 108 -17.18 26.86 -7.79
C GLY A 108 -16.49 26.55 -6.47
N HIS A 109 -17.24 26.07 -5.48
CA HIS A 109 -16.75 25.82 -4.11
C HIS A 109 -16.43 24.35 -3.88
N PHE A 110 -15.25 24.09 -3.33
CA PHE A 110 -14.82 22.79 -2.84
C PHE A 110 -14.76 22.82 -1.31
N ALA A 111 -15.30 21.82 -0.65
CA ALA A 111 -15.12 21.61 0.78
C ALA A 111 -15.07 20.11 1.10
N ILE A 112 -14.37 19.75 2.18
CA ILE A 112 -14.36 18.38 2.71
C ILE A 112 -15.75 18.00 3.26
N GLY A 113 -16.00 16.70 3.35
CA GLY A 113 -17.28 16.15 3.78
C GLY A 113 -18.06 15.55 2.61
N ASP A 114 -19.39 15.41 2.77
CA ASP A 114 -20.25 14.84 1.71
C ASP A 114 -20.62 15.90 0.65
N ASN A 115 -19.63 16.56 0.09
CA ASN A 115 -19.80 17.58 -0.93
C ASN A 115 -19.63 16.94 -2.33
N PRO A 116 -20.53 17.21 -3.30
CA PRO A 116 -20.36 16.74 -4.69
C PRO A 116 -19.01 17.13 -5.30
N ALA A 117 -18.42 18.26 -4.90
CA ALA A 117 -17.12 18.70 -5.39
C ALA A 117 -15.98 17.73 -5.05
N THR A 118 -16.02 17.06 -3.89
CA THR A 118 -14.99 16.07 -3.55
C THR A 118 -14.98 14.85 -4.47
N ARG A 119 -16.06 14.61 -5.20
CA ARG A 119 -16.24 13.51 -6.15
C ARG A 119 -16.07 13.93 -7.59
N ASP A 120 -15.94 15.23 -7.85
CA ASP A 120 -15.69 15.77 -9.19
C ASP A 120 -14.20 15.71 -9.51
N GLY A 121 -13.84 14.83 -10.44
CA GLY A 121 -12.46 14.59 -10.86
C GLY A 121 -11.73 15.82 -11.40
N ARG A 122 -12.47 16.88 -11.78
CA ARG A 122 -11.88 18.13 -12.30
C ARG A 122 -11.09 18.92 -11.25
N TRP A 123 -11.32 18.67 -9.95
CA TRP A 123 -10.55 19.29 -8.87
C TRP A 123 -9.20 18.61 -8.63
N TRP A 124 -9.05 17.36 -9.06
CA TRP A 124 -7.95 16.48 -8.67
C TRP A 124 -6.96 16.33 -9.84
N PHE A 125 -5.87 17.07 -9.80
CA PHE A 125 -4.82 16.95 -10.80
C PHE A 125 -3.76 15.91 -10.38
N GLY A 126 -2.93 15.52 -11.35
CA GLY A 126 -1.96 14.45 -11.14
C GLY A 126 -2.60 13.06 -11.17
N GLU A 127 -1.78 12.07 -10.90
CA GLU A 127 -2.18 10.67 -10.95
C GLU A 127 -1.94 10.02 -9.59
N PRO A 128 -3.00 9.70 -8.83
CA PRO A 128 -2.84 9.02 -7.55
C PRO A 128 -2.49 7.55 -7.75
N ILE A 129 -1.80 6.97 -6.76
CA ILE A 129 -1.23 5.62 -6.79
C ILE A 129 -2.25 4.52 -7.16
N TRP A 130 -3.53 4.68 -6.81
CA TRP A 130 -4.57 3.73 -7.22
C TRP A 130 -4.86 3.79 -8.72
N VAL A 131 -4.81 4.98 -9.34
CA VAL A 131 -4.96 5.11 -10.81
C VAL A 131 -3.77 4.47 -11.52
N THR A 132 -2.56 4.70 -11.03
CA THR A 132 -1.35 4.05 -11.55
C THR A 132 -1.45 2.53 -11.44
N ALA A 133 -1.91 2.01 -10.29
CA ALA A 133 -2.12 0.58 -10.08
C ALA A 133 -3.12 0.00 -11.09
N GLU A 134 -4.30 0.62 -11.23
CA GLU A 134 -5.36 0.16 -12.14
C GLU A 134 -4.89 0.18 -13.61
N LYS A 135 -4.16 1.23 -14.03
CA LYS A 135 -3.58 1.31 -15.37
C LYS A 135 -2.60 0.17 -15.67
N GLN A 136 -1.93 -0.34 -14.65
CA GLN A 136 -0.99 -1.47 -14.74
C GLN A 136 -1.67 -2.83 -14.52
N GLY A 137 -3.00 -2.89 -14.47
CA GLY A 137 -3.74 -4.13 -14.23
C GLY A 137 -3.63 -4.64 -12.79
N VAL A 138 -3.21 -3.79 -11.86
CA VAL A 138 -3.17 -4.06 -10.43
C VAL A 138 -4.45 -3.50 -9.79
N ARG A 139 -5.37 -4.38 -9.36
CA ARG A 139 -6.58 -3.92 -8.67
C ARG A 139 -6.23 -3.18 -7.41
N SER A 140 -6.92 -2.06 -7.18
CA SER A 140 -6.77 -1.23 -6.01
C SER A 140 -8.04 -1.15 -5.18
N ALA A 141 -7.89 -0.86 -3.90
CA ALA A 141 -8.99 -0.60 -2.98
C ALA A 141 -8.72 0.62 -2.12
N SER A 142 -9.77 1.34 -1.74
CA SER A 142 -9.65 2.50 -0.87
C SER A 142 -10.75 2.56 0.17
N TYR A 143 -10.35 2.63 1.43
CA TYR A 143 -11.24 2.86 2.55
C TYR A 143 -11.04 4.28 3.06
N PHE A 144 -11.87 5.22 2.53
CA PHE A 144 -11.96 6.62 2.96
C PHE A 144 -10.75 7.53 2.63
N TRP A 145 -9.82 7.12 1.80
CA TRP A 145 -8.71 8.01 1.46
C TRP A 145 -9.20 9.23 0.66
N PRO A 146 -8.79 10.47 1.01
CA PRO A 146 -9.16 11.67 0.28
C PRO A 146 -8.86 11.57 -1.22
N GLY A 147 -9.88 11.87 -2.04
CA GLY A 147 -9.78 11.78 -3.51
C GLY A 147 -10.17 10.43 -4.10
N SER A 148 -10.26 9.34 -3.31
CA SER A 148 -10.55 8.01 -3.85
C SER A 148 -12.00 7.84 -4.36
N GLU A 149 -12.89 8.75 -4.01
CA GLU A 149 -14.28 8.77 -4.49
C GLU A 149 -14.44 9.45 -5.85
N ALA A 150 -13.46 10.25 -6.25
CA ALA A 150 -13.49 10.99 -7.50
C ALA A 150 -13.06 10.12 -8.69
N LEU A 151 -13.61 10.41 -9.87
CA LEU A 151 -13.18 9.80 -11.13
C LEU A 151 -11.96 10.58 -11.66
N ILE A 152 -10.78 10.24 -11.19
CA ILE A 152 -9.54 10.94 -11.54
C ILE A 152 -8.90 10.28 -12.76
N ALA A 153 -8.58 11.07 -13.78
CA ALA A 153 -8.07 10.55 -15.06
C ALA A 153 -8.93 9.40 -15.63
N GLY A 154 -10.24 9.47 -15.42
CA GLY A 154 -11.20 8.45 -15.87
C GLY A 154 -11.24 7.17 -15.05
N MET A 155 -10.55 7.11 -13.92
CA MET A 155 -10.42 5.90 -13.09
C MET A 155 -10.70 6.16 -11.62
N ARG A 156 -11.09 5.09 -10.92
CA ARG A 156 -11.23 4.98 -9.45
C ARG A 156 -10.59 3.67 -9.00
N PRO A 157 -10.36 3.50 -7.71
CA PRO A 157 -10.09 2.15 -7.19
C PRO A 157 -11.23 1.19 -7.57
N THR A 158 -10.88 -0.06 -7.93
CA THR A 158 -11.88 -1.12 -8.20
C THR A 158 -12.85 -1.27 -7.02
N TRP A 159 -12.33 -1.18 -5.80
CA TRP A 159 -13.09 -1.21 -4.57
C TRP A 159 -12.92 0.09 -3.81
N PHE A 160 -13.98 0.78 -3.47
CA PHE A 160 -13.89 1.96 -2.60
C PHE A 160 -15.11 2.12 -1.71
N LYS A 161 -14.93 2.82 -0.60
CA LYS A 161 -16.01 3.22 0.29
C LYS A 161 -16.13 4.73 0.28
N LYS A 162 -17.36 5.22 0.13
CA LYS A 162 -17.67 6.64 0.34
C LYS A 162 -17.45 6.99 1.80
N TYR A 163 -16.83 8.13 2.06
CA TYR A 163 -16.55 8.57 3.43
C TYR A 163 -17.82 8.68 4.25
N ASP A 164 -17.81 8.05 5.38
CA ASP A 164 -18.78 8.19 6.45
C ASP A 164 -18.05 8.11 7.80
N GLY A 165 -17.91 9.25 8.48
CA GLY A 165 -17.24 9.33 9.77
C GLY A 165 -17.93 8.52 10.89
N LYS A 166 -19.20 8.11 10.70
CA LYS A 166 -19.95 7.30 11.66
C LYS A 166 -19.63 5.81 11.58
N VAL A 167 -18.97 5.34 10.49
CA VAL A 167 -18.58 3.94 10.35
C VAL A 167 -17.59 3.57 11.44
N PRO A 168 -17.91 2.57 12.28
CA PRO A 168 -17.03 2.10 13.33
C PRO A 168 -15.65 1.67 12.79
N ARG A 169 -14.61 1.92 13.56
CA ARG A 169 -13.23 1.54 13.20
C ARG A 169 -13.11 0.04 12.90
N ALA A 170 -13.74 -0.80 13.72
CA ALA A 170 -13.74 -2.24 13.52
C ALA A 170 -14.31 -2.65 12.15
N ASP A 171 -15.31 -1.93 11.64
CA ASP A 171 -15.90 -2.19 10.34
C ASP A 171 -15.00 -1.72 9.19
N ARG A 172 -14.24 -0.63 9.40
CA ARG A 172 -13.20 -0.21 8.44
C ARG A 172 -12.10 -1.28 8.33
N VAL A 173 -11.62 -1.76 9.47
CA VAL A 173 -10.61 -2.84 9.53
C VAL A 173 -11.15 -4.11 8.86
N ARG A 174 -12.37 -4.53 9.22
CA ARG A 174 -13.00 -5.71 8.63
C ARG A 174 -13.13 -5.57 7.11
N GLY A 175 -13.56 -4.41 6.61
CA GLY A 175 -13.67 -4.19 5.17
C GLY A 175 -12.34 -4.31 4.43
N VAL A 176 -11.24 -3.89 5.03
CA VAL A 176 -9.89 -4.10 4.45
C VAL A 176 -9.52 -5.59 4.48
N LEU A 177 -9.80 -6.29 5.58
CA LEU A 177 -9.54 -7.73 5.70
C LEU A 177 -10.39 -8.55 4.71
N ASP A 178 -11.66 -8.18 4.53
CA ASP A 178 -12.55 -8.81 3.55
C ASP A 178 -12.00 -8.67 2.12
N TRP A 179 -11.44 -7.52 1.77
CA TRP A 179 -10.78 -7.33 0.47
C TRP A 179 -9.52 -8.17 0.32
N LEU A 180 -8.70 -8.28 1.38
CA LEU A 180 -7.49 -9.12 1.37
C LEU A 180 -7.83 -10.63 1.28
N ALA A 181 -9.00 -11.02 1.77
CA ALA A 181 -9.49 -12.41 1.74
C ALA A 181 -10.16 -12.80 0.42
N LEU A 182 -10.35 -11.88 -0.52
CA LEU A 182 -10.89 -12.19 -1.84
C LEU A 182 -10.00 -13.17 -2.59
N PRO A 183 -10.54 -13.95 -3.53
CA PRO A 183 -9.75 -14.79 -4.42
C PRO A 183 -8.62 -14.01 -5.10
N ALA A 184 -7.48 -14.63 -5.32
CA ALA A 184 -6.25 -13.98 -5.80
C ALA A 184 -6.39 -13.21 -7.13
N ASP A 185 -7.34 -13.60 -7.97
CA ASP A 185 -7.69 -12.94 -9.22
C ASP A 185 -8.57 -11.68 -9.03
N SER A 186 -9.24 -11.57 -7.88
CA SER A 186 -10.17 -10.50 -7.54
C SER A 186 -9.65 -9.59 -6.43
N ALA A 187 -8.74 -10.09 -5.59
CA ALA A 187 -8.19 -9.34 -4.48
C ALA A 187 -7.39 -8.10 -4.93
N PRO A 188 -7.60 -6.94 -4.29
CA PRO A 188 -6.76 -5.78 -4.52
C PRO A 188 -5.35 -6.01 -3.96
N ARG A 189 -4.34 -5.52 -4.70
CA ARG A 189 -2.94 -5.57 -4.26
C ARG A 189 -2.38 -4.22 -3.84
N MET A 190 -3.12 -3.15 -4.09
CA MET A 190 -2.86 -1.81 -3.57
C MET A 190 -4.08 -1.36 -2.77
N ILE A 191 -3.94 -1.20 -1.46
CA ILE A 191 -5.04 -0.80 -0.58
C ILE A 191 -4.64 0.45 0.18
N THR A 192 -5.54 1.43 0.26
CA THR A 192 -5.40 2.60 1.12
C THR A 192 -6.48 2.59 2.19
N ALA A 193 -6.13 2.94 3.43
CA ALA A 193 -7.07 3.04 4.55
C ALA A 193 -6.79 4.29 5.39
N TYR A 194 -7.85 5.00 5.77
CA TYR A 194 -7.79 6.26 6.49
C TYR A 194 -8.52 6.19 7.83
N PHE A 195 -7.89 6.75 8.87
CA PHE A 195 -8.43 6.86 10.23
C PHE A 195 -8.22 8.27 10.76
N SER A 196 -9.29 8.92 11.27
CA SER A 196 -9.29 10.30 11.76
C SER A 196 -9.20 10.44 13.28
N ASP A 197 -9.14 9.35 14.01
CA ASP A 197 -9.33 9.34 15.48
C ASP A 197 -8.40 10.29 16.26
N ALA A 198 -7.13 10.37 15.87
CA ALA A 198 -6.15 11.21 16.55
C ALA A 198 -6.35 12.69 16.18
N ASP A 199 -6.71 12.97 14.92
CA ASP A 199 -7.04 14.31 14.43
C ASP A 199 -8.29 14.87 15.12
N ASP A 200 -9.38 14.09 15.12
CA ASP A 200 -10.65 14.46 15.78
C ASP A 200 -10.45 14.79 17.26
N ALA A 201 -9.69 13.96 17.98
CA ALA A 201 -9.39 14.17 19.38
C ALA A 201 -8.46 15.38 19.59
N GLY A 202 -7.46 15.54 18.71
CA GLY A 202 -6.52 16.66 18.75
C GLY A 202 -7.20 18.01 18.54
N HIS A 203 -8.10 18.08 17.56
CA HIS A 203 -8.91 19.28 17.29
C HIS A 203 -9.85 19.63 18.44
N SER A 204 -10.50 18.63 19.06
CA SER A 204 -11.50 18.86 20.08
C SER A 204 -10.91 19.16 21.47
N TYR A 205 -9.78 18.56 21.81
CA TYR A 205 -9.25 18.55 23.18
C TYR A 205 -7.78 18.97 23.28
N GLY A 206 -7.13 19.23 22.16
CA GLY A 206 -5.71 19.55 22.09
C GLY A 206 -4.78 18.34 22.05
N PRO A 207 -3.56 18.52 21.49
CA PRO A 207 -2.67 17.41 21.13
C PRO A 207 -2.04 16.69 22.34
N LEU A 208 -2.13 17.25 23.53
CA LEU A 208 -1.57 16.66 24.77
C LEU A 208 -2.65 16.09 25.71
N SER A 209 -3.89 16.00 25.24
CA SER A 209 -5.02 15.58 26.06
C SER A 209 -5.09 14.06 26.29
N ALA A 210 -5.72 13.64 27.38
CA ALA A 210 -6.04 12.24 27.65
C ALA A 210 -6.98 11.63 26.59
N GLN A 211 -7.76 12.46 25.89
CA GLN A 211 -8.60 12.03 24.77
C GLN A 211 -7.78 11.61 23.56
N VAL A 212 -6.67 12.31 23.30
CA VAL A 212 -5.70 11.89 22.28
C VAL A 212 -5.00 10.60 22.69
N ASP A 213 -4.63 10.42 23.96
CA ASP A 213 -4.08 9.15 24.43
C ASP A 213 -5.07 7.99 24.22
N SER A 214 -6.35 8.23 24.50
CA SER A 214 -7.42 7.26 24.20
C SER A 214 -7.57 6.99 22.70
N ALA A 215 -7.42 8.00 21.83
CA ALA A 215 -7.45 7.84 20.39
C ALA A 215 -6.27 7.02 19.89
N ILE A 216 -5.07 7.23 20.45
CA ILE A 216 -3.87 6.43 20.15
C ILE A 216 -4.12 4.96 20.45
N VAL A 217 -4.63 4.62 21.63
CA VAL A 217 -4.98 3.22 22.00
C VAL A 217 -5.95 2.62 20.98
N ARG A 218 -6.95 3.40 20.56
CA ARG A 218 -7.97 2.95 19.62
C ARG A 218 -7.42 2.65 18.23
N VAL A 219 -6.55 3.49 17.67
CA VAL A 219 -5.95 3.25 16.35
C VAL A 219 -4.85 2.20 16.43
N ASP A 220 -4.11 2.15 17.53
CA ASP A 220 -3.11 1.10 17.80
C ASP A 220 -3.75 -0.29 17.75
N SER A 221 -4.90 -0.45 18.41
CA SER A 221 -5.66 -1.71 18.39
C SER A 221 -6.22 -2.05 16.99
N ALA A 222 -6.56 -1.03 16.19
CA ALA A 222 -7.11 -1.23 14.85
C ALA A 222 -6.09 -1.76 13.84
N VAL A 223 -4.79 -1.43 13.99
CA VAL A 223 -3.75 -1.88 13.05
C VAL A 223 -3.32 -3.34 13.26
N VAL A 224 -3.60 -3.92 14.44
CA VAL A 224 -3.19 -5.30 14.76
C VAL A 224 -3.70 -6.34 13.76
N PRO A 225 -5.01 -6.43 13.49
CA PRO A 225 -5.51 -7.42 12.52
C PRO A 225 -4.95 -7.19 11.11
N LEU A 226 -4.71 -5.94 10.72
CA LEU A 226 -4.16 -5.60 9.41
C LEU A 226 -2.70 -6.03 9.27
N SER A 227 -1.91 -5.92 10.33
CA SER A 227 -0.52 -6.39 10.34
C SER A 227 -0.41 -7.90 10.32
N MET A 228 -1.37 -8.61 10.93
CA MET A 228 -1.39 -10.07 10.96
C MET A 228 -1.88 -10.68 9.64
N ALA A 229 -2.66 -9.96 8.85
CA ALA A 229 -3.14 -10.38 7.54
C ALA A 229 -2.07 -10.27 6.43
N SER A 230 -0.99 -9.53 6.68
CA SER A 230 0.17 -9.54 5.80
C SER A 230 0.89 -10.88 5.90
N PRO A 231 1.31 -11.50 4.77
CA PRO A 231 2.21 -12.65 4.82
C PRO A 231 3.40 -12.28 5.70
N LYS A 232 3.77 -13.17 6.62
CA LYS A 232 4.97 -12.98 7.44
C LYS A 232 6.13 -12.70 6.48
N TRP A 233 6.80 -11.58 6.70
CA TRP A 233 8.08 -11.32 6.06
C TRP A 233 9.05 -12.38 6.61
N ASP A 234 9.31 -13.42 5.84
CA ASP A 234 10.44 -14.31 6.12
C ASP A 234 11.70 -13.50 5.82
N SER A 235 12.31 -12.97 6.89
CA SER A 235 13.63 -12.35 6.76
C SER A 235 14.55 -13.39 6.13
N PRO A 236 15.28 -13.08 5.04
CA PRO A 236 16.31 -13.98 4.59
C PRO A 236 17.27 -14.22 5.77
N GLU A 237 17.46 -15.48 6.11
CA GLU A 237 18.40 -15.87 7.15
C GLU A 237 19.75 -15.20 6.87
N LYS A 238 20.32 -14.58 7.93
CA LYS A 238 21.61 -13.88 7.88
C LYS A 238 22.74 -14.87 7.65
#